data_df2b6d612a8fea4555082b7bd2fa8f4a
#
_entry.id   df2b6d612a8fea4555082b7bd2fa8f4a
#
_cell.length_a   1.000
_cell.length_b   1.000
_cell.length_c   1.000
_cell.angle_alpha   90.00
_cell.angle_beta   90.00
_cell.angle_gamma   90.00
#
_symmetry.space_group_name_H-M   'P 1'
#
loop_
_entity.id
_entity.type
_entity.pdbx_description
1 polymer ?
#
loop_
_entity_poly.entity_id
_entity_poly.type
_entity_poly.pdbx_seq_one_letter_code
_entity_poly.pdbx_strand_id
1 'polypeptide(L)'
;MQFDFNYVLSNSIDIGSDSERVPTFGGLSAIINTWSPKQTRGVSDFDTRHQINANWVYQLPFGRGRYIGHDWNRFTDAVLGGWEVTGIWRWTSGFPFSVDAGGTYNTNFQIEGKAVLVGHVVQKLTFNSAGQPYAFDVNNSNPASALRLPYPGESGQRSNFRGQGFFGIDLGVNKTFLLTERQSLRFSAYAYNLTNSVRFDAATLTNNSALTNPATIGLYTGTLTKPRVMEFALRYAF
;
A
#
# COMPACT_ATOMS: atom_id res chain seq x y z
N MET A 1 -7.20 28.54 0.60
CA MET A 1 -6.76 27.18 0.23
C MET A 1 -5.48 26.89 0.98
N GLN A 2 -5.44 25.75 1.66
CA GLN A 2 -4.22 25.19 2.25
C GLN A 2 -3.98 23.87 1.53
N PHE A 3 -2.74 23.64 1.11
CA PHE A 3 -2.32 22.43 0.39
C PHE A 3 -0.91 22.08 0.81
N ASP A 4 -0.70 20.81 1.06
CA ASP A 4 0.60 20.25 1.39
C ASP A 4 0.84 19.03 0.49
N PHE A 5 2.01 18.95 -0.10
CA PHE A 5 2.43 17.86 -0.97
C PHE A 5 3.84 17.42 -0.60
N ASN A 6 3.98 16.13 -0.37
CA ASN A 6 5.28 15.54 -0.03
C ASN A 6 5.54 14.33 -0.94
N TYR A 7 6.70 14.32 -1.56
CA TYR A 7 7.23 13.19 -2.31
C TYR A 7 8.56 12.76 -1.73
N VAL A 8 8.68 11.46 -1.46
CA VAL A 8 9.92 10.84 -0.97
C VAL A 8 10.35 9.76 -1.95
N LEU A 9 11.60 9.84 -2.38
CA LEU A 9 12.32 8.76 -3.06
C LEU A 9 13.35 8.19 -2.09
N SER A 10 13.24 6.91 -1.78
CA SER A 10 14.14 6.24 -0.84
C SER A 10 14.64 4.91 -1.38
N ASN A 11 15.72 4.42 -0.83
CA ASN A 11 16.25 3.10 -1.10
C ASN A 11 16.99 2.59 0.15
N SER A 12 16.44 1.56 0.76
CA SER A 12 17.03 0.91 1.92
C SER A 12 17.64 -0.43 1.53
N ILE A 13 18.88 -0.65 1.92
CA ILE A 13 19.63 -1.89 1.64
C ILE A 13 20.24 -2.37 2.94
N ASP A 14 20.06 -3.65 3.24
CA ASP A 14 20.63 -4.31 4.41
C ASP A 14 21.10 -5.73 4.10
N ILE A 15 21.58 -6.45 5.10
CA ILE A 15 21.95 -7.87 5.03
C ILE A 15 20.93 -8.78 5.71
N GLY A 16 19.95 -8.20 6.41
CA GLY A 16 18.84 -8.89 7.06
C GLY A 16 17.88 -7.86 7.59
N SER A 17 16.62 -7.90 7.17
CA SER A 17 15.58 -7.02 7.69
C SER A 17 14.93 -7.61 8.92
N ASP A 18 14.38 -6.76 9.78
CA ASP A 18 13.62 -7.22 10.92
C ASP A 18 12.26 -7.77 10.48
N SER A 19 11.84 -8.83 11.14
CA SER A 19 10.59 -9.53 10.88
C SER A 19 9.37 -8.87 11.49
N GLU A 20 9.48 -7.71 12.13
CA GLU A 20 8.34 -7.03 12.76
C GLU A 20 7.18 -6.76 11.79
N ARG A 21 7.48 -6.58 10.53
CA ARG A 21 6.45 -6.43 9.50
C ARG A 21 5.76 -7.74 9.13
N VAL A 22 6.41 -8.86 9.36
CA VAL A 22 5.90 -10.18 9.05
C VAL A 22 5.68 -10.91 10.38
N PRO A 23 4.46 -11.01 10.87
CA PRO A 23 4.16 -11.55 12.20
C PRO A 23 4.41 -13.05 12.29
N THR A 24 4.74 -13.70 11.21
CA THR A 24 5.07 -15.11 11.22
C THR A 24 6.56 -15.27 11.43
N PHE A 25 6.90 -16.12 12.32
CA PHE A 25 8.18 -16.59 12.74
C PHE A 25 9.07 -17.10 11.58
N GLY A 26 9.13 -16.41 10.57
CA GLY A 26 9.90 -16.82 9.46
C GLY A 26 11.27 -16.29 9.52
N GLY A 27 12.00 -16.15 10.53
CA GLY A 27 13.44 -15.88 10.58
C GLY A 27 14.07 -15.32 9.31
N LEU A 28 13.29 -14.65 8.58
CA LEU A 28 13.35 -14.39 7.14
C LEU A 28 14.51 -13.47 6.79
N SER A 29 15.06 -12.90 7.82
CA SER A 29 16.22 -12.03 7.77
C SER A 29 17.48 -12.68 8.32
N ALA A 30 17.45 -13.97 8.58
CA ALA A 30 18.63 -14.66 9.10
C ALA A 30 19.81 -14.56 8.13
N ILE A 31 20.97 -14.28 8.68
CA ILE A 31 22.23 -14.41 7.94
C ILE A 31 22.48 -15.91 7.74
N ILE A 32 22.16 -16.40 6.56
CA ILE A 32 22.24 -17.84 6.22
C ILE A 32 23.67 -18.36 6.15
N ASN A 33 24.62 -17.48 5.96
CA ASN A 33 26.04 -17.82 5.89
C ASN A 33 26.87 -16.80 6.66
N THR A 34 27.29 -17.17 7.87
CA THR A 34 28.10 -16.30 8.75
C THR A 34 29.50 -16.02 8.19
N TRP A 35 30.01 -16.87 7.32
CA TRP A 35 31.29 -16.68 6.64
C TRP A 35 31.22 -15.71 5.48
N SER A 36 30.00 -15.54 4.91
CA SER A 36 29.72 -14.60 3.84
C SER A 36 28.39 -13.87 4.09
N PRO A 37 28.31 -12.98 5.10
CA PRO A 37 27.05 -12.32 5.46
C PRO A 37 26.49 -11.42 4.36
N LYS A 38 27.34 -10.98 3.44
CA LYS A 38 26.93 -10.18 2.27
C LYS A 38 26.13 -10.99 1.24
N GLN A 39 26.05 -12.30 1.34
CA GLN A 39 25.27 -13.15 0.45
C GLN A 39 23.77 -12.82 0.53
N THR A 40 23.30 -12.39 1.69
CA THR A 40 21.92 -11.96 1.92
C THR A 40 21.70 -10.46 1.73
N ARG A 41 22.73 -9.72 1.26
CA ARG A 41 22.59 -8.28 1.00
C ARG A 41 21.56 -8.05 -0.11
N GLY A 42 20.54 -7.27 0.20
CA GLY A 42 19.46 -6.95 -0.72
C GLY A 42 18.69 -5.72 -0.27
N VAL A 43 17.65 -5.40 -1.00
CA VAL A 43 16.71 -4.35 -0.61
C VAL A 43 16.02 -4.76 0.68
N SER A 44 15.88 -3.84 1.64
CA SER A 44 15.21 -4.10 2.93
C SER A 44 13.74 -4.42 2.72
N ASP A 45 13.19 -5.34 3.49
CA ASP A 45 11.79 -5.81 3.34
C ASP A 45 10.75 -4.70 3.57
N PHE A 46 11.15 -3.63 4.26
CA PHE A 46 10.34 -2.43 4.50
C PHE A 46 10.63 -1.28 3.50
N ASP A 47 11.47 -1.50 2.49
CA ASP A 47 11.80 -0.47 1.51
C ASP A 47 10.57 -0.02 0.73
N THR A 48 10.27 1.26 0.81
CA THR A 48 9.24 1.91 0.02
C THR A 48 9.90 2.91 -0.91
N ARG A 49 10.13 2.50 -2.16
CA ARG A 49 10.92 3.28 -3.13
C ARG A 49 10.36 4.67 -3.39
N HIS A 50 9.04 4.76 -3.51
CA HIS A 50 8.34 6.00 -3.78
C HIS A 50 7.19 6.16 -2.80
N GLN A 51 7.06 7.35 -2.22
CA GLN A 51 5.95 7.71 -1.35
C GLN A 51 5.43 9.09 -1.76
N ILE A 52 4.13 9.21 -1.92
CA ILE A 52 3.43 10.48 -2.14
C ILE A 52 2.38 10.63 -1.05
N ASN A 53 2.39 11.79 -0.40
CA ASN A 53 1.35 12.22 0.51
C ASN A 53 0.92 13.61 0.11
N ALA A 54 -0.37 13.82 -0.04
CA ALA A 54 -0.95 15.14 -0.26
C ALA A 54 -2.17 15.31 0.64
N ASN A 55 -2.30 16.49 1.23
CA ASN A 55 -3.46 16.88 2.02
C ASN A 55 -3.87 18.29 1.64
N TRP A 56 -5.16 18.53 1.70
CA TRP A 56 -5.70 19.84 1.38
C TRP A 56 -6.95 20.19 2.18
N VAL A 57 -7.10 21.49 2.37
CA VAL A 57 -8.34 22.13 2.83
C VAL A 57 -8.65 23.24 1.84
N TYR A 58 -9.76 23.11 1.13
CA TYR A 58 -10.17 24.07 0.13
C TYR A 58 -11.56 24.60 0.41
N GLN A 59 -11.64 25.85 0.81
CA GLN A 59 -12.91 26.56 0.87
C GLN A 59 -13.30 26.99 -0.53
N LEU A 60 -14.45 26.49 -1.01
CA LEU A 60 -14.92 26.81 -2.34
C LEU A 60 -15.16 28.33 -2.46
N PRO A 61 -14.83 28.92 -3.62
CA PRO A 61 -14.92 30.36 -3.84
C PRO A 61 -16.37 30.82 -4.13
N PHE A 62 -17.35 30.05 -3.67
CA PHE A 62 -18.78 30.31 -3.87
C PHE A 62 -19.42 30.87 -2.61
N GLY A 63 -20.32 31.89 -2.77
CA GLY A 63 -21.12 32.44 -1.70
C GLY A 63 -20.98 33.95 -1.53
N ARG A 64 -21.77 34.51 -0.60
CA ARG A 64 -21.77 35.94 -0.31
C ARG A 64 -20.40 36.41 0.17
N GLY A 65 -19.90 37.49 -0.43
CA GLY A 65 -18.56 38.00 -0.17
C GLY A 65 -17.42 37.14 -0.70
N ARG A 66 -17.71 36.12 -1.51
CA ARG A 66 -16.73 35.29 -2.21
C ARG A 66 -16.58 35.72 -3.67
N TYR A 67 -15.62 35.15 -4.37
CA TYR A 67 -15.33 35.47 -5.78
C TYR A 67 -16.49 35.20 -6.72
N ILE A 68 -17.22 34.12 -6.47
CA ILE A 68 -18.41 33.73 -7.26
C ILE A 68 -19.62 33.80 -6.34
N GLY A 69 -20.67 34.57 -6.76
CA GLY A 69 -21.92 34.63 -6.03
C GLY A 69 -21.95 35.64 -4.89
N HIS A 70 -21.14 36.72 -4.98
CA HIS A 70 -21.05 37.76 -3.95
C HIS A 70 -22.40 38.44 -3.70
N ASP A 71 -23.26 38.51 -4.72
CA ASP A 71 -24.60 39.11 -4.68
C ASP A 71 -25.74 38.11 -4.48
N TRP A 72 -25.44 36.86 -4.17
CA TRP A 72 -26.47 35.85 -3.99
C TRP A 72 -27.45 36.22 -2.87
N ASN A 73 -28.72 35.91 -3.09
CA ASN A 73 -29.71 36.04 -2.02
C ASN A 73 -29.42 35.00 -0.91
N ARG A 74 -30.04 35.22 0.28
CA ARG A 74 -29.79 34.36 1.45
C ARG A 74 -30.06 32.87 1.19
N PHE A 75 -31.08 32.56 0.38
CA PHE A 75 -31.44 31.17 0.10
C PHE A 75 -30.39 30.50 -0.81
N THR A 76 -30.02 31.17 -1.91
CA THR A 76 -28.97 30.64 -2.82
C THR A 76 -27.65 30.48 -2.13
N ASP A 77 -27.21 31.45 -1.29
CA ASP A 77 -25.99 31.37 -0.50
C ASP A 77 -26.08 30.25 0.54
N ALA A 78 -27.24 30.08 1.17
CA ALA A 78 -27.42 28.98 2.14
C ALA A 78 -27.27 27.60 1.48
N VAL A 79 -27.59 27.44 0.20
CA VAL A 79 -27.47 26.17 -0.51
C VAL A 79 -26.07 26.01 -1.15
N LEU A 80 -25.61 27.01 -1.89
CA LEU A 80 -24.42 26.92 -2.76
C LEU A 80 -23.16 27.51 -2.13
N GLY A 81 -23.26 28.45 -1.18
CA GLY A 81 -22.12 29.11 -0.54
C GLY A 81 -21.53 28.30 0.63
N GLY A 82 -20.33 28.66 1.07
CA GLY A 82 -19.72 28.18 2.31
C GLY A 82 -19.35 26.71 2.36
N TRP A 83 -19.16 26.07 1.24
CA TRP A 83 -18.66 24.71 1.17
C TRP A 83 -17.12 24.66 1.35
N GLU A 84 -16.67 23.62 2.03
CA GLU A 84 -15.26 23.32 2.24
C GLU A 84 -15.01 21.85 1.85
N VAL A 85 -13.97 21.62 1.07
CA VAL A 85 -13.52 20.28 0.66
C VAL A 85 -12.18 20.02 1.30
N THR A 86 -12.08 18.92 2.02
CA THR A 86 -10.84 18.44 2.65
C THR A 86 -10.47 17.10 2.06
N GLY A 87 -9.20 16.80 1.97
CA GLY A 87 -8.81 15.48 1.48
C GLY A 87 -7.39 15.10 1.86
N ILE A 88 -7.17 13.80 1.85
CA ILE A 88 -5.87 13.16 2.02
C ILE A 88 -5.70 12.17 0.89
N TRP A 89 -4.61 12.30 0.15
CA TRP A 89 -4.18 11.31 -0.83
C TRP A 89 -2.86 10.70 -0.42
N ARG A 90 -2.79 9.38 -0.42
CA ARG A 90 -1.58 8.61 -0.13
C ARG A 90 -1.34 7.59 -1.23
N TRP A 91 -0.13 7.56 -1.71
CA TRP A 91 0.34 6.54 -2.63
C TRP A 91 1.75 6.10 -2.26
N THR A 92 1.98 4.77 -2.27
CA THR A 92 3.32 4.22 -2.05
C THR A 92 3.59 3.11 -3.05
N SER A 93 4.86 2.95 -3.44
CA SER A 93 5.29 1.74 -4.15
C SER A 93 5.14 0.52 -3.23
N GLY A 94 4.99 -0.66 -3.84
CA GLY A 94 4.86 -1.90 -3.12
C GLY A 94 6.11 -2.26 -2.34
N PHE A 95 5.92 -2.99 -1.25
CA PHE A 95 7.00 -3.59 -0.49
C PHE A 95 7.67 -4.71 -1.28
N PRO A 96 8.99 -4.88 -1.13
CA PRO A 96 9.68 -5.99 -1.74
C PRO A 96 9.32 -7.32 -1.07
N PHE A 97 9.46 -8.40 -1.83
CA PHE A 97 9.35 -9.76 -1.31
C PHE A 97 10.30 -10.70 -2.06
N SER A 98 10.53 -11.84 -1.47
CA SER A 98 11.35 -12.92 -2.02
C SER A 98 10.51 -14.15 -2.28
N VAL A 99 11.00 -15.05 -3.11
CA VAL A 99 10.49 -16.43 -3.16
C VAL A 99 11.50 -17.31 -2.40
N ASP A 100 11.00 -18.07 -1.43
CA ASP A 100 11.80 -18.93 -0.61
C ASP A 100 12.09 -20.27 -1.27
N ALA A 101 13.24 -20.86 -0.92
CA ALA A 101 13.61 -22.18 -1.43
C ALA A 101 12.82 -23.31 -0.77
N GLY A 102 12.08 -23.01 0.34
CA GLY A 102 11.20 -23.97 0.99
C GLY A 102 11.78 -24.68 2.19
N GLY A 103 12.14 -23.93 3.18
CA GLY A 103 12.28 -24.41 4.55
C GLY A 103 13.64 -25.03 4.94
N THR A 104 14.52 -25.36 4.02
CA THR A 104 15.85 -25.84 4.36
C THR A 104 16.91 -25.25 3.45
N TYR A 105 17.88 -24.60 4.06
CA TYR A 105 19.10 -24.25 3.39
C TYR A 105 20.12 -25.39 3.57
N ASN A 106 20.65 -25.90 2.48
CA ASN A 106 21.35 -27.20 2.42
C ASN A 106 22.69 -27.26 3.16
N THR A 107 23.17 -26.19 3.78
CA THR A 107 24.54 -26.19 4.35
C THR A 107 24.65 -25.90 5.84
N ASN A 108 23.68 -25.26 6.48
CA ASN A 108 23.90 -24.76 7.85
C ASN A 108 22.70 -24.95 8.80
N PHE A 109 21.81 -25.89 8.55
CA PHE A 109 20.56 -26.02 9.32
C PHE A 109 19.72 -24.72 9.38
N GLN A 110 20.02 -23.76 8.54
CA GLN A 110 19.29 -22.50 8.43
C GLN A 110 18.00 -22.74 7.66
N ILE A 111 16.95 -22.15 8.13
CA ILE A 111 15.58 -22.47 7.70
C ILE A 111 15.24 -21.84 6.35
N GLU A 112 16.07 -20.93 5.78
CA GLU A 112 15.60 -20.08 4.69
C GLU A 112 16.67 -19.63 3.69
N GLY A 113 16.90 -20.47 2.71
CA GLY A 113 17.51 -20.02 1.46
C GLY A 113 16.46 -19.37 0.54
N LYS A 114 16.87 -18.39 -0.26
CA LYS A 114 16.01 -17.80 -1.29
C LYS A 114 16.16 -18.59 -2.60
N ALA A 115 15.04 -18.75 -3.32
CA ALA A 115 15.06 -19.37 -4.64
C ALA A 115 15.91 -18.55 -5.62
N VAL A 116 16.65 -19.25 -6.47
CA VAL A 116 17.50 -18.62 -7.49
C VAL A 116 16.69 -18.34 -8.73
N LEU A 117 16.68 -17.09 -9.17
CA LEU A 117 16.04 -16.68 -10.41
C LEU A 117 16.94 -17.04 -11.59
N VAL A 118 16.48 -17.91 -12.48
CA VAL A 118 17.20 -18.40 -13.66
C VAL A 118 16.54 -18.01 -14.98
N GLY A 119 15.36 -17.41 -14.93
CA GLY A 119 14.58 -16.97 -16.07
C GLY A 119 13.91 -15.63 -15.85
N HIS A 120 12.99 -15.26 -16.71
CA HIS A 120 12.23 -14.04 -16.61
C HIS A 120 10.85 -14.30 -15.98
N VAL A 121 10.46 -13.47 -15.02
CA VAL A 121 9.15 -13.50 -14.39
C VAL A 121 8.44 -12.18 -14.65
N VAL A 122 7.22 -12.24 -15.19
CA VAL A 122 6.41 -11.05 -15.42
C VAL A 122 5.66 -10.69 -14.14
N GLN A 123 6.05 -9.57 -13.53
CA GLN A 123 5.34 -9.01 -12.37
C GLN A 123 4.14 -8.21 -12.86
N LYS A 124 2.95 -8.74 -12.62
CA LYS A 124 1.68 -8.10 -12.95
C LYS A 124 0.60 -8.67 -12.05
N LEU A 125 -0.19 -7.80 -11.46
CA LEU A 125 -1.37 -8.26 -10.73
C LEU A 125 -2.33 -8.97 -11.69
N THR A 126 -2.56 -10.25 -11.45
CA THR A 126 -3.52 -11.05 -12.20
C THR A 126 -4.40 -11.84 -11.24
N PHE A 127 -5.52 -12.34 -11.78
CA PHE A 127 -6.41 -13.23 -11.05
C PHE A 127 -6.46 -14.56 -11.79
N ASN A 128 -6.33 -15.66 -11.05
CA ASN A 128 -6.49 -16.98 -11.62
C ASN A 128 -7.98 -17.29 -11.91
N SER A 129 -8.27 -18.46 -12.45
CA SER A 129 -9.64 -18.91 -12.77
C SER A 129 -10.56 -18.99 -11.54
N ALA A 130 -10.01 -19.12 -10.34
CA ALA A 130 -10.74 -19.10 -9.08
C ALA A 130 -10.90 -17.68 -8.49
N GLY A 131 -10.46 -16.64 -9.19
CA GLY A 131 -10.54 -15.24 -8.73
C GLY A 131 -9.50 -14.86 -7.66
N GLN A 132 -8.47 -15.67 -7.43
CA GLN A 132 -7.43 -15.39 -6.45
C GLN A 132 -6.38 -14.44 -7.04
N PRO A 133 -5.95 -13.41 -6.28
CA PRO A 133 -4.99 -12.40 -6.76
C PRO A 133 -3.54 -12.89 -6.64
N TYR A 134 -2.77 -12.67 -7.70
CA TYR A 134 -1.33 -12.99 -7.76
C TYR A 134 -0.50 -11.76 -8.15
N ALA A 135 0.72 -11.69 -7.63
CA ALA A 135 1.71 -10.66 -7.97
C ALA A 135 2.38 -10.90 -9.34
N PHE A 136 2.19 -12.09 -9.91
CA PHE A 136 2.77 -12.51 -11.18
C PHE A 136 1.69 -12.79 -12.22
N ASP A 137 2.05 -12.77 -13.50
CA ASP A 137 1.14 -13.13 -14.60
C ASP A 137 0.98 -14.66 -14.69
N VAL A 138 0.18 -15.21 -13.77
CA VAL A 138 -0.04 -16.67 -13.66
C VAL A 138 -0.89 -17.24 -14.80
N ASN A 139 -1.55 -16.40 -15.59
CA ASN A 139 -2.37 -16.84 -16.71
C ASN A 139 -1.55 -17.12 -17.99
N ASN A 140 -0.41 -16.42 -18.12
CA ASN A 140 0.45 -16.54 -19.30
C ASN A 140 1.80 -17.16 -19.00
N SER A 141 2.19 -17.28 -17.74
CA SER A 141 3.46 -17.88 -17.33
C SER A 141 3.36 -18.58 -15.98
N ASN A 142 4.19 -19.59 -15.79
CA ASN A 142 4.36 -20.21 -14.48
C ASN A 142 5.60 -19.58 -13.82
N PRO A 143 5.47 -18.77 -12.75
CA PRO A 143 6.62 -18.13 -12.11
C PRO A 143 7.63 -19.16 -11.56
N ALA A 144 7.17 -20.35 -11.16
CA ALA A 144 8.06 -21.40 -10.67
C ALA A 144 9.04 -21.90 -11.72
N SER A 145 8.69 -21.86 -13.01
CA SER A 145 9.58 -22.33 -14.09
C SER A 145 10.83 -21.45 -14.28
N ALA A 146 10.78 -20.22 -13.81
CA ALA A 146 11.91 -19.27 -13.83
C ALA A 146 12.75 -19.31 -12.56
N LEU A 147 12.44 -20.20 -11.62
CA LEU A 147 13.07 -20.31 -10.32
C LEU A 147 13.62 -21.73 -10.13
N ARG A 148 14.71 -21.85 -9.39
CA ARG A 148 15.24 -23.14 -8.95
C ARG A 148 15.67 -23.10 -7.48
N LEU A 149 15.80 -24.27 -6.91
CA LEU A 149 16.45 -24.42 -5.61
C LEU A 149 17.92 -23.98 -5.68
N PRO A 150 18.45 -23.36 -4.63
CA PRO A 150 19.87 -23.05 -4.54
C PRO A 150 20.71 -24.34 -4.42
N TYR A 151 21.91 -24.31 -4.96
CA TYR A 151 22.92 -25.34 -4.69
C TYR A 151 23.47 -25.17 -3.26
N PRO A 152 24.13 -26.22 -2.71
CA PRO A 152 24.82 -26.09 -1.42
C PRO A 152 25.77 -24.88 -1.42
N GLY A 153 25.61 -23.99 -0.43
CA GLY A 153 26.38 -22.75 -0.31
C GLY A 153 25.87 -21.55 -1.12
N GLU A 154 24.89 -21.75 -1.99
CA GLU A 154 24.24 -20.70 -2.78
C GLU A 154 22.97 -20.20 -2.09
N SER A 155 22.60 -18.95 -2.34
CA SER A 155 21.26 -18.41 -2.09
C SER A 155 20.88 -17.50 -3.23
N GLY A 156 19.58 -17.47 -3.58
CA GLY A 156 19.03 -16.47 -4.47
C GLY A 156 19.05 -15.07 -3.85
N GLN A 157 18.71 -14.09 -4.67
CA GLN A 157 18.63 -12.70 -4.23
C GLN A 157 17.42 -12.49 -3.33
N ARG A 158 17.62 -11.78 -2.24
CA ARG A 158 16.56 -11.32 -1.35
C ARG A 158 15.86 -10.10 -1.95
N SER A 159 14.55 -10.02 -1.76
CA SER A 159 13.72 -8.85 -2.08
C SER A 159 13.84 -8.37 -3.54
N ASN A 160 13.90 -9.35 -4.46
CA ASN A 160 14.05 -9.11 -5.90
C ASN A 160 12.71 -8.85 -6.62
N PHE A 161 11.58 -9.05 -5.96
CA PHE A 161 10.25 -8.76 -6.46
C PHE A 161 9.57 -7.68 -5.62
N ARG A 162 8.54 -7.04 -6.17
CA ARG A 162 7.71 -6.08 -5.42
C ARG A 162 6.24 -6.43 -5.53
N GLY A 163 5.57 -6.37 -4.40
CA GLY A 163 4.12 -6.51 -4.33
C GLY A 163 3.39 -5.25 -4.80
N GLN A 164 2.08 -5.28 -4.68
CA GLN A 164 1.24 -4.13 -4.99
C GLN A 164 1.49 -2.98 -4.02
N GLY A 165 1.55 -1.75 -4.54
CA GLY A 165 1.65 -0.54 -3.73
C GLY A 165 0.32 -0.13 -3.10
N PHE A 166 0.40 0.71 -2.08
CA PHE A 166 -0.77 1.33 -1.47
C PHE A 166 -1.27 2.49 -2.33
N PHE A 167 -2.59 2.66 -2.37
CA PHE A 167 -3.27 3.82 -2.92
C PHE A 167 -4.54 4.08 -2.12
N GLY A 168 -4.73 5.30 -1.66
CA GLY A 168 -5.92 5.70 -0.93
C GLY A 168 -6.20 7.19 -1.07
N ILE A 169 -7.47 7.53 -1.26
CA ILE A 169 -7.98 8.90 -1.21
C ILE A 169 -9.12 8.92 -0.20
N ASP A 170 -8.99 9.78 0.80
CA ASP A 170 -10.04 10.09 1.75
C ASP A 170 -10.51 11.52 1.49
N LEU A 171 -11.82 11.75 1.43
CA LEU A 171 -12.41 13.04 1.11
C LEU A 171 -13.43 13.42 2.17
N GLY A 172 -13.41 14.69 2.57
CA GLY A 172 -14.41 15.32 3.42
C GLY A 172 -15.05 16.49 2.72
N VAL A 173 -16.37 16.62 2.84
CA VAL A 173 -17.12 17.78 2.39
C VAL A 173 -17.86 18.35 3.58
N ASN A 174 -17.63 19.63 3.86
CA ASN A 174 -18.19 20.32 5.00
C ASN A 174 -19.03 21.52 4.52
N LYS A 175 -20.09 21.78 5.24
CA LYS A 175 -20.95 22.96 5.04
C LYS A 175 -21.32 23.53 6.38
N THR A 176 -21.09 24.84 6.56
CA THR A 176 -21.51 25.56 7.76
C THR A 176 -22.63 26.52 7.43
N PHE A 177 -23.74 26.38 8.12
CA PHE A 177 -24.87 27.30 8.07
C PHE A 177 -24.79 28.22 9.30
N LEU A 178 -24.70 29.52 9.07
CA LEU A 178 -24.82 30.52 10.15
C LEU A 178 -26.32 30.78 10.37
N LEU A 179 -26.84 30.37 11.52
CA LEU A 179 -28.25 30.57 11.89
C LEU A 179 -28.44 31.96 12.50
N THR A 180 -27.53 32.34 13.40
CA THR A 180 -27.43 33.67 14.00
C THR A 180 -25.96 34.05 14.12
N GLU A 181 -25.66 35.24 14.70
CA GLU A 181 -24.27 35.67 14.96
C GLU A 181 -23.51 34.74 15.93
N ARG A 182 -24.24 33.99 16.77
CA ARG A 182 -23.66 33.07 17.77
C ARG A 182 -23.97 31.62 17.54
N GLN A 183 -24.84 31.29 16.58
CA GLN A 183 -25.30 29.92 16.37
C GLN A 183 -24.97 29.45 14.97
N SER A 184 -24.40 28.29 14.89
CA SER A 184 -24.07 27.64 13.60
C SER A 184 -24.42 26.16 13.60
N LEU A 185 -24.76 25.66 12.41
CA LEU A 185 -24.99 24.26 12.13
C LEU A 185 -23.98 23.81 11.08
N ARG A 186 -23.12 22.88 11.43
CA ARG A 186 -22.14 22.30 10.49
C ARG A 186 -22.57 20.89 10.10
N PHE A 187 -22.78 20.70 8.82
CA PHE A 187 -22.90 19.39 8.19
C PHE A 187 -21.53 18.95 7.67
N SER A 188 -21.20 17.68 7.87
CA SER A 188 -19.97 17.06 7.37
C SER A 188 -20.29 15.70 6.77
N ALA A 189 -19.70 15.41 5.62
CA ALA A 189 -19.73 14.10 4.98
C ALA A 189 -18.30 13.67 4.67
N TYR A 190 -17.91 12.50 5.14
CA TYR A 190 -16.58 11.92 4.93
C TYR A 190 -16.69 10.62 4.16
N ALA A 191 -15.79 10.41 3.22
CA ALA A 191 -15.66 9.16 2.48
C ALA A 191 -14.21 8.66 2.62
N TYR A 192 -14.03 7.60 3.36
CA TYR A 192 -12.75 6.89 3.49
C TYR A 192 -12.63 5.85 2.38
N ASN A 193 -11.47 5.78 1.75
CA ASN A 193 -11.26 5.01 0.53
C ASN A 193 -12.30 5.38 -0.55
N LEU A 194 -12.35 6.67 -0.90
CA LEU A 194 -13.33 7.25 -1.85
C LEU A 194 -13.47 6.43 -3.13
N THR A 195 -12.37 5.95 -3.66
CA THR A 195 -12.32 5.17 -4.92
C THR A 195 -12.77 3.73 -4.75
N ASN A 196 -13.00 3.28 -3.51
CA ASN A 196 -13.25 1.87 -3.18
C ASN A 196 -12.22 0.92 -3.80
N SER A 197 -10.96 1.37 -3.84
CA SER A 197 -9.88 0.58 -4.44
C SER A 197 -9.41 -0.50 -3.48
N VAL A 198 -9.27 -1.72 -4.01
CA VAL A 198 -8.67 -2.84 -3.29
C VAL A 198 -7.17 -2.85 -3.56
N ARG A 199 -6.37 -2.91 -2.49
CA ARG A 199 -4.91 -3.07 -2.53
C ARG A 199 -4.53 -4.27 -1.68
N PHE A 200 -3.75 -5.16 -2.28
CA PHE A 200 -3.35 -6.40 -1.63
C PHE A 200 -2.09 -6.21 -0.79
N ASP A 201 -2.01 -6.92 0.31
CA ASP A 201 -0.90 -6.81 1.24
C ASP A 201 0.29 -7.66 0.78
N ALA A 202 1.39 -6.98 0.42
CA ALA A 202 2.62 -7.63 0.01
C ALA A 202 3.29 -8.44 1.14
N ALA A 203 3.01 -8.16 2.42
CA ALA A 203 3.50 -8.98 3.51
C ALA A 203 2.98 -10.43 3.44
N THR A 204 1.80 -10.65 2.87
CA THR A 204 1.26 -11.99 2.68
C THR A 204 2.02 -12.81 1.64
N LEU A 205 2.71 -12.16 0.71
CA LEU A 205 3.51 -12.83 -0.32
C LEU A 205 4.71 -13.55 0.28
N THR A 206 5.35 -12.95 1.27
CA THR A 206 6.55 -13.50 1.91
C THR A 206 6.26 -14.87 2.54
N ASN A 207 5.08 -15.03 3.15
CA ASN A 207 4.70 -16.27 3.82
C ASN A 207 4.20 -17.35 2.86
N ASN A 208 3.75 -16.97 1.66
CA ASN A 208 3.12 -17.88 0.73
C ASN A 208 4.00 -18.25 -0.45
N SER A 209 5.08 -17.49 -0.70
CA SER A 209 5.90 -17.68 -1.89
C SER A 209 7.10 -18.58 -1.60
N ALA A 210 6.85 -19.88 -1.54
CA ALA A 210 7.91 -20.90 -1.41
C ALA A 210 7.95 -21.83 -2.62
N LEU A 211 9.14 -22.18 -3.08
CA LEU A 211 9.32 -23.07 -4.25
C LEU A 211 8.82 -24.50 -4.00
N THR A 212 8.73 -24.91 -2.74
CA THR A 212 8.11 -26.19 -2.33
C THR A 212 6.60 -26.23 -2.53
N ASN A 213 5.96 -25.07 -2.68
CA ASN A 213 4.55 -24.97 -3.04
C ASN A 213 4.35 -24.01 -4.23
N PRO A 214 4.63 -24.46 -5.45
CA PRO A 214 4.60 -23.60 -6.64
C PRO A 214 3.25 -22.93 -6.90
N ALA A 215 2.16 -23.55 -6.43
CA ALA A 215 0.80 -23.02 -6.63
C ALA A 215 0.53 -21.72 -5.84
N THR A 216 1.29 -21.44 -4.80
CA THR A 216 1.10 -20.25 -3.96
C THR A 216 2.12 -19.15 -4.23
N ILE A 217 3.07 -19.36 -5.16
CA ILE A 217 4.08 -18.33 -5.47
C ILE A 217 3.39 -17.07 -5.99
N GLY A 218 3.54 -16.00 -5.24
CA GLY A 218 2.93 -14.71 -5.55
C GLY A 218 1.46 -14.57 -5.19
N LEU A 219 0.85 -15.52 -4.49
CA LEU A 219 -0.54 -15.46 -4.03
C LEU A 219 -0.70 -14.48 -2.89
N TYR A 220 -1.55 -13.47 -3.05
CA TYR A 220 -2.00 -12.61 -1.96
C TYR A 220 -3.11 -13.28 -1.15
N THR A 221 -3.01 -13.23 0.16
CA THR A 221 -4.02 -13.76 1.09
C THR A 221 -4.65 -12.70 1.98
N GLY A 222 -4.28 -11.44 1.81
CA GLY A 222 -4.82 -10.32 2.56
C GLY A 222 -4.84 -9.02 1.78
N THR A 223 -5.59 -8.04 2.30
CA THR A 223 -5.71 -6.70 1.73
C THR A 223 -5.18 -5.63 2.69
N LEU A 224 -4.52 -4.60 2.15
CA LEU A 224 -4.09 -3.40 2.88
C LEU A 224 -5.24 -2.42 3.10
N THR A 225 -6.18 -2.37 2.16
CA THR A 225 -7.29 -1.41 2.20
C THR A 225 -8.55 -2.09 2.68
N LYS A 226 -9.35 -1.33 3.42
CA LYS A 226 -10.72 -1.70 3.79
C LYS A 226 -11.69 -1.19 2.72
N PRO A 227 -12.90 -1.75 2.62
CA PRO A 227 -13.96 -1.19 1.79
C PRO A 227 -14.22 0.29 2.11
N ARG A 228 -14.79 1.01 1.15
CA ARG A 228 -15.20 2.40 1.36
C ARG A 228 -16.18 2.51 2.52
N VAL A 229 -15.90 3.46 3.42
CA VAL A 229 -16.79 3.81 4.53
C VAL A 229 -17.20 5.26 4.34
N MET A 230 -18.49 5.54 4.54
CA MET A 230 -19.02 6.90 4.55
C MET A 230 -19.53 7.25 5.95
N GLU A 231 -19.21 8.45 6.39
CA GLU A 231 -19.63 8.98 7.67
C GLU A 231 -20.30 10.34 7.46
N PHE A 232 -21.40 10.57 8.17
CA PHE A 232 -22.13 11.84 8.16
C PHE A 232 -22.23 12.38 9.57
N ALA A 233 -21.95 13.65 9.73
CA ALA A 233 -22.04 14.30 11.02
C ALA A 233 -22.80 15.63 10.92
N LEU A 234 -23.55 15.95 11.96
CA LEU A 234 -24.22 17.23 12.15
C LEU A 234 -23.82 17.81 13.51
N ARG A 235 -23.24 18.99 13.51
CA ARG A 235 -22.82 19.68 14.72
C ARG A 235 -23.51 21.03 14.85
N TYR A 236 -24.19 21.22 15.95
CA TYR A 236 -24.73 22.51 16.36
C TYR A 236 -23.79 23.16 17.36
N ALA A 237 -23.49 24.43 17.17
CA ALA A 237 -22.69 25.26 18.07
C ALA A 237 -23.46 26.52 18.42
N PHE A 238 -23.42 26.93 19.68
CA PHE A 238 -24.12 28.08 20.26
C PHE A 238 -23.19 28.86 21.18
#